data_e489330bc82ccb0934722196a2311709
#
_entry.id   e489330bc82ccb0934722196a2311709
#
_cell.length_a   1.000
_cell.length_b   1.000
_cell.length_c   1.000
_cell.angle_alpha   90.00
_cell.angle_beta   90.00
_cell.angle_gamma   90.00
#
_symmetry.space_group_name_H-M   'P 1'
#
loop_
_entity.id
_entity.type
_entity.pdbx_description
1 polymer ?
#
loop_
_entity_poly.entity_id
_entity_poly.type
_entity_poly.pdbx_seq_one_letter_code
_entity_poly.pdbx_strand_id
1 'polypeptide(L)'
;MVTREERKWNFSIWGFIGILVLVMAVRVAKAQTPFDVTECGGGPITIVFQSQEVTVSGLEGKGIIFSNHENKVLNNCTFQVVQIARVIGSNRVSNSYWKIMDPGGDAIVASVDVVGPEKTMTFLHGTGKWKGIKGGAKGKGITGGKFIVPGTFQACSRYVGSFELPK
;
A
#
# COMPACT_ATOMS: atom_id res chain seq x y z
N MET A 1 -25.17 11.53 65.37
CA MET A 1 -26.24 12.20 64.56
C MET A 1 -25.51 12.95 63.44
N VAL A 2 -25.32 12.29 62.30
CA VAL A 2 -24.56 12.86 61.15
C VAL A 2 -25.58 13.58 60.27
N THR A 3 -25.37 14.88 60.10
CA THR A 3 -26.31 15.77 59.43
C THR A 3 -26.39 15.51 57.92
N ARG A 4 -27.58 15.63 57.37
CA ARG A 4 -28.03 15.29 56.01
C ARG A 4 -27.40 16.11 54.89
N GLU A 5 -26.45 17.02 55.17
CA GLU A 5 -25.83 17.90 54.17
C GLU A 5 -24.53 17.38 53.55
N GLU A 6 -23.81 16.46 54.20
CA GLU A 6 -22.52 15.97 53.65
C GLU A 6 -22.67 14.98 52.50
N ARG A 7 -23.88 14.47 52.21
CA ARG A 7 -24.11 13.46 51.16
C ARG A 7 -24.37 14.04 49.78
N LYS A 8 -24.54 15.34 49.63
CA LYS A 8 -24.83 15.97 48.34
C LYS A 8 -23.59 16.37 47.52
N TRP A 9 -22.41 16.48 48.12
CA TRP A 9 -21.22 16.93 47.43
C TRP A 9 -20.46 15.83 46.69
N ASN A 10 -20.59 14.60 47.12
CA ASN A 10 -19.85 13.49 46.51
C ASN A 10 -20.41 13.02 45.14
N PHE A 11 -21.67 13.31 44.82
CA PHE A 11 -22.29 12.89 43.55
C PHE A 11 -21.87 13.78 42.35
N SER A 12 -21.51 15.04 42.60
CA SER A 12 -21.15 16.00 41.53
C SER A 12 -19.75 15.76 41.01
N ILE A 13 -18.80 15.36 41.87
CA ILE A 13 -17.38 15.19 41.48
C ILE A 13 -17.20 13.95 40.60
N TRP A 14 -17.89 12.85 40.90
CA TRP A 14 -17.81 11.63 40.10
C TRP A 14 -18.48 11.76 38.72
N GLY A 15 -19.53 12.58 38.61
CA GLY A 15 -20.16 12.90 37.32
C GLY A 15 -19.22 13.66 36.36
N PHE A 16 -18.45 14.63 36.87
CA PHE A 16 -17.52 15.41 36.05
C PHE A 16 -16.31 14.60 35.64
N ILE A 17 -15.79 13.73 36.49
CA ILE A 17 -14.65 12.84 36.11
C ILE A 17 -15.06 11.84 35.05
N GLY A 18 -16.27 11.29 35.11
CA GLY A 18 -16.82 10.37 34.11
C GLY A 18 -16.96 11.01 32.72
N ILE A 19 -17.39 12.27 32.65
CA ILE A 19 -17.55 13.01 31.39
C ILE A 19 -16.18 13.40 30.82
N LEU A 20 -15.21 13.79 31.66
CA LEU A 20 -13.86 14.16 31.22
C LEU A 20 -13.10 12.96 30.63
N VAL A 21 -13.26 11.76 31.20
CA VAL A 21 -12.65 10.52 30.69
C VAL A 21 -13.26 10.09 29.35
N LEU A 22 -14.58 10.32 29.16
CA LEU A 22 -15.27 9.99 27.90
C LEU A 22 -14.81 10.89 26.74
N VAL A 23 -14.51 12.17 27.01
CA VAL A 23 -14.04 13.12 25.98
C VAL A 23 -12.61 12.82 25.54
N MET A 24 -11.76 12.23 26.40
CA MET A 24 -10.38 11.86 26.02
C MET A 24 -10.28 10.58 25.17
N ALA A 25 -11.34 9.81 25.04
CA ALA A 25 -11.35 8.56 24.28
C ALA A 25 -11.75 8.71 22.81
N VAL A 26 -12.15 9.90 22.36
CA VAL A 26 -12.37 10.16 20.93
C VAL A 26 -11.02 10.23 20.23
N ARG A 27 -10.45 9.07 19.91
CA ARG A 27 -9.39 9.00 18.90
C ARG A 27 -10.05 9.45 17.61
N VAL A 28 -9.67 10.63 17.13
CA VAL A 28 -10.03 11.06 15.78
C VAL A 28 -9.50 9.99 14.84
N ALA A 29 -10.39 9.13 14.35
CA ALA A 29 -10.05 8.15 13.35
C ALA A 29 -9.48 8.93 12.15
N LYS A 30 -8.22 8.73 11.84
CA LYS A 30 -7.63 9.33 10.65
C LYS A 30 -8.41 8.84 9.44
N ALA A 31 -8.92 9.78 8.66
CA ALA A 31 -9.67 9.43 7.46
C ALA A 31 -8.72 8.72 6.49
N GLN A 32 -9.01 7.44 6.23
CA GLN A 32 -8.31 6.68 5.21
C GLN A 32 -8.90 7.02 3.85
N THR A 33 -8.03 7.32 2.90
CA THR A 33 -8.41 7.53 1.50
C THR A 33 -8.34 6.21 0.76
N PRO A 34 -9.47 5.65 0.31
CA PRO A 34 -9.49 4.41 -0.46
C PRO A 34 -8.96 4.65 -1.86
N PHE A 35 -8.38 3.61 -2.46
CA PHE A 35 -8.01 3.60 -3.86
C PHE A 35 -8.17 2.20 -4.47
N ASP A 36 -8.42 2.18 -5.76
CA ASP A 36 -8.47 1.01 -6.62
C ASP A 36 -7.79 1.39 -7.92
N VAL A 37 -6.71 0.71 -8.25
CA VAL A 37 -5.89 1.05 -9.40
C VAL A 37 -5.52 -0.19 -10.20
N THR A 38 -5.39 0.01 -11.51
CA THR A 38 -4.76 -0.94 -12.43
C THR A 38 -3.40 -0.38 -12.83
N GLU A 39 -2.35 -1.13 -12.60
CA GLU A 39 -1.03 -0.85 -13.14
C GLU A 39 -0.77 -1.74 -14.34
N CYS A 40 -0.18 -1.17 -15.40
CA CYS A 40 0.28 -1.92 -16.55
C CYS A 40 1.70 -1.50 -16.89
N GLY A 41 2.58 -2.47 -17.02
CA GLY A 41 3.98 -2.20 -17.30
C GLY A 41 4.70 -3.37 -17.92
N GLY A 42 5.97 -3.11 -18.26
CA GLY A 42 6.85 -4.09 -18.85
C GLY A 42 8.31 -3.69 -18.72
N GLY A 43 9.19 -4.65 -19.05
CA GLY A 43 10.61 -4.42 -18.99
C GLY A 43 11.43 -5.70 -19.12
N PRO A 44 12.76 -5.60 -19.04
CA PRO A 44 13.66 -6.73 -19.13
C PRO A 44 13.60 -7.63 -17.89
N ILE A 45 13.85 -8.91 -18.12
CA ILE A 45 14.10 -9.93 -17.09
C ILE A 45 15.53 -10.41 -17.26
N THR A 46 16.29 -10.42 -16.17
CA THR A 46 17.64 -10.99 -16.12
C THR A 46 17.61 -12.27 -15.28
N ILE A 47 17.99 -13.38 -15.85
CA ILE A 47 18.18 -14.62 -15.10
C ILE A 47 19.51 -14.52 -14.35
N VAL A 48 19.44 -14.54 -13.01
CA VAL A 48 20.60 -14.51 -12.12
C VAL A 48 21.13 -15.93 -11.89
N PHE A 49 20.20 -16.89 -11.75
CA PHE A 49 20.52 -18.30 -11.55
C PHE A 49 19.38 -19.17 -12.10
N GLN A 50 19.72 -20.30 -12.70
CA GLN A 50 18.73 -21.28 -13.16
C GLN A 50 19.26 -22.70 -13.00
N SER A 51 18.43 -23.56 -12.41
CA SER A 51 18.61 -25.02 -12.35
C SER A 51 17.28 -25.70 -12.71
N GLN A 52 17.23 -27.02 -12.62
CA GLN A 52 15.97 -27.75 -12.80
C GLN A 52 14.92 -27.44 -11.71
N GLU A 53 15.38 -27.08 -10.50
CA GLU A 53 14.51 -26.90 -9.34
C GLU A 53 14.25 -25.43 -9.01
N VAL A 54 15.22 -24.55 -9.30
CA VAL A 54 15.20 -23.17 -8.85
C VAL A 54 15.57 -22.21 -9.97
N THR A 55 14.76 -21.16 -10.13
CA THR A 55 15.10 -20.01 -10.94
C THR A 55 15.12 -18.76 -10.07
N VAL A 56 16.19 -17.98 -10.14
CA VAL A 56 16.29 -16.64 -9.56
C VAL A 56 16.43 -15.63 -10.68
N SER A 57 15.58 -14.61 -10.66
CA SER A 57 15.59 -13.57 -11.70
C SER A 57 15.49 -12.18 -11.08
N GLY A 58 16.20 -11.24 -11.70
CA GLY A 58 16.00 -9.80 -11.52
C GLY A 58 15.09 -9.26 -12.62
N LEU A 59 14.36 -8.21 -12.30
CA LEU A 59 13.45 -7.56 -13.22
C LEU A 59 13.47 -6.06 -12.97
N GLU A 60 13.56 -5.29 -14.06
CA GLU A 60 13.29 -3.86 -14.04
C GLU A 60 12.10 -3.58 -14.94
N GLY A 61 11.17 -2.76 -14.46
CA GLY A 61 9.97 -2.43 -15.20
C GLY A 61 9.58 -0.97 -15.08
N LYS A 62 8.86 -0.50 -16.08
CA LYS A 62 8.24 0.82 -16.11
C LYS A 62 6.82 0.70 -16.63
N GLY A 63 5.96 1.62 -16.23
CA GLY A 63 4.57 1.61 -16.70
C GLY A 63 3.76 2.77 -16.17
N ILE A 64 2.45 2.61 -16.30
CA ILE A 64 1.44 3.62 -15.94
C ILE A 64 0.40 2.97 -15.02
N ILE A 65 -0.13 3.78 -14.11
CA ILE A 65 -1.19 3.44 -13.18
C ILE A 65 -2.45 4.21 -13.58
N PHE A 66 -3.57 3.50 -13.68
CA PHE A 66 -4.90 4.04 -13.94
C PHE A 66 -5.79 3.83 -12.73
N SER A 67 -6.49 4.88 -12.29
CA SER A 67 -7.44 4.74 -11.19
C SER A 67 -8.78 4.21 -11.70
N ASN A 68 -9.24 3.12 -11.07
CA ASN A 68 -10.59 2.58 -11.25
C ASN A 68 -11.59 3.22 -10.28
N HIS A 69 -11.11 3.93 -9.25
CA HIS A 69 -11.92 4.59 -8.23
C HIS A 69 -12.34 5.99 -8.69
N GLU A 70 -13.54 6.44 -8.29
CA GLU A 70 -14.11 7.77 -8.67
C GLU A 70 -13.27 8.96 -8.18
N ASN A 71 -12.58 8.84 -7.03
CA ASN A 71 -11.71 9.90 -6.52
C ASN A 71 -10.45 10.15 -7.35
N LYS A 72 -10.17 9.31 -8.36
CA LYS A 72 -9.04 9.41 -9.27
C LYS A 72 -7.67 9.55 -8.61
N VAL A 73 -7.54 9.10 -7.36
CA VAL A 73 -6.25 9.03 -6.68
C VAL A 73 -5.31 8.07 -7.41
N LEU A 74 -4.03 8.44 -7.53
CA LEU A 74 -2.98 7.73 -8.28
C LEU A 74 -3.27 7.55 -9.79
N ASN A 75 -4.25 8.28 -10.36
CA ASN A 75 -4.53 8.21 -11.79
C ASN A 75 -3.41 8.88 -12.60
N ASN A 76 -3.05 8.28 -13.74
CA ASN A 76 -1.98 8.73 -14.62
C ASN A 76 -0.61 8.85 -13.94
N CYS A 77 -0.39 8.16 -12.82
CA CYS A 77 0.94 8.04 -12.24
C CYS A 77 1.80 7.13 -13.11
N THR A 78 3.06 7.46 -13.25
CA THR A 78 4.06 6.55 -13.82
C THR A 78 4.75 5.78 -12.70
N PHE A 79 5.28 4.61 -13.01
CA PHE A 79 6.08 3.87 -12.04
C PHE A 79 7.35 3.28 -12.65
N GLN A 80 8.33 3.07 -11.79
CA GLN A 80 9.49 2.24 -12.03
C GLN A 80 9.56 1.20 -10.92
N VAL A 81 9.88 -0.04 -11.27
CA VAL A 81 10.02 -1.15 -10.33
C VAL A 81 11.36 -1.86 -10.54
N VAL A 82 11.95 -2.27 -9.43
CA VAL A 82 13.06 -3.23 -9.38
C VAL A 82 12.61 -4.40 -8.51
N GLN A 83 12.73 -5.61 -9.02
CA GLN A 83 12.22 -6.82 -8.37
C GLN A 83 13.26 -7.94 -8.43
N ILE A 84 13.35 -8.71 -7.35
CA ILE A 84 13.99 -10.02 -7.30
C ILE A 84 12.92 -11.08 -7.09
N ALA A 85 12.92 -12.08 -7.94
CA ALA A 85 11.99 -13.20 -7.87
C ALA A 85 12.74 -14.53 -7.76
N ARG A 86 12.16 -15.43 -6.96
CA ARG A 86 12.58 -16.82 -6.84
C ARG A 86 11.39 -17.74 -7.15
N VAL A 87 11.63 -18.70 -8.01
CA VAL A 87 10.66 -19.75 -8.35
C VAL A 87 11.26 -21.09 -7.96
N ILE A 88 10.55 -21.88 -7.16
CA ILE A 88 10.92 -23.25 -6.75
C ILE A 88 9.71 -24.14 -7.07
N GLY A 89 9.85 -24.99 -8.07
CA GLY A 89 8.72 -25.73 -8.62
C GLY A 89 7.62 -24.78 -9.10
N SER A 90 6.41 -24.89 -8.54
CA SER A 90 5.28 -23.99 -8.83
C SER A 90 5.22 -22.76 -7.92
N ASN A 91 6.07 -22.67 -6.91
CA ASN A 91 6.01 -21.59 -5.91
C ASN A 91 6.86 -20.39 -6.35
N ARG A 92 6.20 -19.25 -6.54
CA ARG A 92 6.87 -17.98 -6.80
C ARG A 92 6.82 -17.08 -5.58
N VAL A 93 7.98 -16.57 -5.19
CA VAL A 93 8.13 -15.53 -4.18
C VAL A 93 8.97 -14.41 -4.78
N SER A 94 8.53 -13.17 -4.61
CA SER A 94 9.33 -12.03 -5.02
C SER A 94 9.13 -10.84 -4.11
N ASN A 95 10.16 -9.99 -4.03
CA ASN A 95 10.14 -8.70 -3.38
C ASN A 95 10.56 -7.63 -4.38
N SER A 96 9.91 -6.49 -4.34
CA SER A 96 10.20 -5.37 -5.23
C SER A 96 10.06 -4.03 -4.53
N TYR A 97 10.81 -3.04 -5.04
CA TYR A 97 10.66 -1.64 -4.68
C TYR A 97 10.17 -0.85 -5.87
N TRP A 98 9.20 0.01 -5.60
CA TRP A 98 8.51 0.82 -6.58
C TRP A 98 8.74 2.29 -6.30
N LYS A 99 9.04 3.05 -7.34
CA LYS A 99 8.91 4.49 -7.34
C LYS A 99 7.69 4.82 -8.18
N ILE A 100 6.67 5.39 -7.57
CA ILE A 100 5.44 5.85 -8.22
C ILE A 100 5.53 7.37 -8.26
N MET A 101 5.40 7.97 -9.43
CA MET A 101 5.47 9.42 -9.63
C MET A 101 4.14 9.91 -10.18
N ASP A 102 3.56 10.88 -9.53
CA ASP A 102 2.34 11.51 -10.00
C ASP A 102 2.60 12.53 -11.12
N PRO A 103 1.55 12.98 -11.83
CA PRO A 103 1.70 13.98 -12.89
C PRO A 103 2.30 15.33 -12.42
N GLY A 104 2.25 15.63 -11.11
CA GLY A 104 2.85 16.84 -10.53
C GLY A 104 4.33 16.69 -10.18
N GLY A 105 4.90 15.47 -10.31
CA GLY A 105 6.29 15.19 -9.99
C GLY A 105 6.56 14.73 -8.57
N ASP A 106 5.54 14.67 -7.70
CA ASP A 106 5.67 14.11 -6.36
C ASP A 106 5.72 12.59 -6.44
N ALA A 107 6.52 11.97 -5.58
CA ALA A 107 6.77 10.54 -5.63
C ALA A 107 6.35 9.79 -4.36
N ILE A 108 5.96 8.53 -4.54
CA ILE A 108 5.77 7.53 -3.49
C ILE A 108 6.78 6.41 -3.71
N VAL A 109 7.42 5.98 -2.64
CA VAL A 109 8.21 4.74 -2.60
C VAL A 109 7.38 3.67 -1.91
N ALA A 110 7.26 2.50 -2.52
CA ALA A 110 6.54 1.36 -1.97
C ALA A 110 7.37 0.09 -2.06
N SER A 111 7.14 -0.86 -1.16
CA SER A 111 7.53 -2.27 -1.34
C SER A 111 6.33 -3.08 -1.81
N VAL A 112 6.60 -4.10 -2.63
CA VAL A 112 5.58 -5.09 -3.01
C VAL A 112 6.14 -6.48 -2.82
N ASP A 113 5.49 -7.25 -1.96
CA ASP A 113 5.76 -8.66 -1.72
C ASP A 113 4.77 -9.51 -2.52
N VAL A 114 5.26 -10.56 -3.16
CA VAL A 114 4.46 -11.50 -3.93
C VAL A 114 4.68 -12.90 -3.38
N VAL A 115 3.60 -13.58 -3.03
CA VAL A 115 3.60 -14.99 -2.61
C VAL A 115 2.51 -15.71 -3.40
N GLY A 116 2.92 -16.56 -4.32
CA GLY A 116 1.97 -17.18 -5.27
C GLY A 116 1.22 -16.11 -6.08
N PRO A 117 -0.12 -16.13 -6.10
CA PRO A 117 -0.93 -15.13 -6.83
C PRO A 117 -1.11 -13.81 -6.07
N GLU A 118 -0.84 -13.79 -4.77
CA GLU A 118 -1.11 -12.66 -3.90
C GLU A 118 0.02 -11.63 -3.92
N LYS A 119 -0.35 -10.36 -4.00
CA LYS A 119 0.56 -9.21 -3.93
C LYS A 119 0.18 -8.33 -2.75
N THR A 120 1.16 -7.90 -1.98
CA THR A 120 0.96 -6.95 -0.86
C THR A 120 1.85 -5.74 -1.08
N MET A 121 1.25 -4.58 -1.29
CA MET A 121 1.96 -3.30 -1.41
C MET A 121 1.95 -2.58 -0.07
N THR A 122 3.08 -2.01 0.33
CA THR A 122 3.21 -1.15 1.51
C THR A 122 3.88 0.16 1.10
N PHE A 123 3.27 1.29 1.42
CA PHE A 123 3.87 2.60 1.21
C PHE A 123 4.93 2.86 2.28
N LEU A 124 6.14 3.19 1.84
CA LEU A 124 7.31 3.38 2.70
C LEU A 124 7.64 4.85 2.91
N HIS A 125 7.52 5.65 1.87
CA HIS A 125 7.90 7.06 1.87
C HIS A 125 7.15 7.81 0.76
N GLY A 126 6.98 9.14 0.95
CA GLY A 126 6.44 10.03 -0.06
C GLY A 126 7.08 11.41 -0.02
N THR A 127 7.09 12.09 -1.16
CA THR A 127 7.53 13.48 -1.32
C THR A 127 6.34 14.41 -1.55
N GLY A 128 6.53 15.72 -1.40
CA GLY A 128 5.53 16.74 -1.64
C GLY A 128 4.19 16.43 -0.96
N LYS A 129 3.11 16.36 -1.72
CA LYS A 129 1.75 16.05 -1.19
C LYS A 129 1.62 14.65 -0.59
N TRP A 130 2.54 13.74 -0.90
CA TRP A 130 2.58 12.38 -0.36
C TRP A 130 3.44 12.24 0.89
N LYS A 131 4.03 13.34 1.37
CA LYS A 131 4.92 13.32 2.54
C LYS A 131 4.22 12.70 3.76
N GLY A 132 4.84 11.66 4.32
CA GLY A 132 4.32 10.94 5.49
C GLY A 132 3.18 9.97 5.18
N ILE A 133 2.97 9.61 3.91
CA ILE A 133 1.99 8.59 3.49
C ILE A 133 2.21 7.28 4.26
N LYS A 134 1.11 6.68 4.70
CA LYS A 134 1.06 5.37 5.34
C LYS A 134 -0.09 4.57 4.75
N GLY A 135 0.05 3.25 4.74
CA GLY A 135 -0.97 2.35 4.19
C GLY A 135 -0.42 1.46 3.09
N GLY A 136 -1.30 0.95 2.25
CA GLY A 136 -0.92 0.04 1.17
C GLY A 136 -2.12 -0.61 0.53
N ALA A 137 -1.89 -1.72 -0.18
CA ALA A 137 -2.92 -2.42 -0.93
C ALA A 137 -2.68 -3.92 -1.00
N LYS A 138 -3.75 -4.65 -1.26
CA LYS A 138 -3.70 -6.01 -1.78
C LYS A 138 -3.89 -5.98 -3.28
N GLY A 139 -3.16 -6.84 -3.98
CA GLY A 139 -3.19 -6.88 -5.42
C GLY A 139 -3.14 -8.30 -5.98
N LYS A 140 -3.48 -8.39 -7.24
CA LYS A 140 -3.37 -9.63 -8.04
C LYS A 140 -3.10 -9.29 -9.50
N GLY A 141 -2.45 -10.21 -10.21
CA GLY A 141 -2.30 -10.11 -11.65
C GLY A 141 -3.67 -10.20 -12.34
N ILE A 142 -3.90 -9.34 -13.33
CA ILE A 142 -5.10 -9.35 -14.16
C ILE A 142 -4.81 -10.07 -15.47
N THR A 143 -3.70 -9.72 -16.10
CA THR A 143 -3.27 -10.29 -17.37
C THR A 143 -1.76 -10.30 -17.51
N GLY A 144 -1.25 -11.30 -18.21
CA GLY A 144 0.11 -11.37 -18.70
C GLY A 144 0.06 -11.68 -20.19
N GLY A 145 0.62 -10.79 -21.01
CA GLY A 145 0.71 -11.00 -22.46
C GLY A 145 1.81 -12.01 -22.82
N LYS A 146 1.77 -12.51 -24.05
CA LYS A 146 2.95 -13.14 -24.63
C LYS A 146 4.04 -12.09 -24.79
N PHE A 147 5.28 -12.47 -24.51
CA PHE A 147 6.42 -11.57 -24.65
C PHE A 147 6.62 -11.24 -26.12
N ILE A 148 6.61 -9.93 -26.44
CA ILE A 148 6.92 -9.45 -27.80
C ILE A 148 8.42 -9.62 -28.06
N VAL A 149 9.23 -9.38 -27.04
CA VAL A 149 10.69 -9.53 -27.07
C VAL A 149 11.10 -10.59 -26.06
N PRO A 150 11.86 -11.64 -26.45
CA PRO A 150 12.39 -12.62 -25.51
C PRO A 150 13.18 -11.94 -24.36
N GLY A 151 13.04 -12.48 -23.14
CA GLY A 151 13.69 -11.92 -21.95
C GLY A 151 13.01 -10.67 -21.39
N THR A 152 11.79 -10.36 -21.82
CA THR A 152 10.98 -9.27 -21.25
C THR A 152 9.71 -9.80 -20.60
N PHE A 153 9.00 -8.92 -19.89
CA PHE A 153 7.63 -9.16 -19.43
C PHE A 153 6.71 -8.00 -19.81
N GLN A 154 5.44 -8.28 -19.90
CA GLN A 154 4.35 -7.31 -20.04
C GLN A 154 3.17 -7.83 -19.24
N ALA A 155 2.70 -7.07 -18.26
CA ALA A 155 1.63 -7.51 -17.39
C ALA A 155 0.86 -6.33 -16.81
N CYS A 156 -0.40 -6.59 -16.44
CA CYS A 156 -1.18 -5.68 -15.64
C CYS A 156 -1.57 -6.35 -14.32
N SER A 157 -1.66 -5.56 -13.26
CA SER A 157 -2.17 -5.99 -11.97
C SER A 157 -3.14 -4.95 -11.42
N ARG A 158 -4.11 -5.38 -10.61
CA ARG A 158 -5.03 -4.50 -9.89
C ARG A 158 -4.68 -4.52 -8.42
N TYR A 159 -4.66 -3.33 -7.81
CA TYR A 159 -4.43 -3.11 -6.39
C TYR A 159 -5.61 -2.35 -5.78
N VAL A 160 -6.12 -2.86 -4.67
CA VAL A 160 -7.19 -2.23 -3.88
C VAL A 160 -6.67 -2.01 -2.47
N GLY A 161 -6.81 -0.80 -1.96
CA GLY A 161 -6.28 -0.45 -0.66
C GLY A 161 -6.68 0.93 -0.18
N SER A 162 -5.95 1.41 0.81
CA SER A 162 -6.15 2.75 1.36
C SER A 162 -4.84 3.32 1.89
N PHE A 163 -4.82 4.64 2.04
CA PHE A 163 -3.72 5.35 2.68
C PHE A 163 -4.24 6.48 3.57
N GLU A 164 -3.38 6.94 4.45
CA GLU A 164 -3.54 8.15 5.25
C GLU A 164 -2.35 9.08 5.02
N LEU A 165 -2.61 10.39 5.08
CA LEU A 165 -1.58 11.42 5.12
C LEU A 165 -1.60 12.08 6.50
N PRO A 166 -0.46 12.52 7.04
CA PRO A 166 -0.44 13.37 8.23
C PRO A 166 -1.18 14.68 7.94
N LYS A 167 -1.88 15.20 8.95
CA LYS A 167 -2.46 16.55 8.92
C LYS A 167 -1.37 17.59 9.05
#